data_f4d9866fe3da9fc34334fa6a51b2a187
#
_entry.id   f4d9866fe3da9fc34334fa6a51b2a187
#
_cell.length_a   1.000
_cell.length_b   1.000
_cell.length_c   1.000
_cell.angle_alpha   90.00
_cell.angle_beta   90.00
_cell.angle_gamma   90.00
#
_symmetry.space_group_name_H-M   'P 1'
#
loop_
_entity.id
_entity.type
_entity.pdbx_description
1 polymer ?
#
loop_
_entity_poly.entity_id
_entity_poly.type
_entity_poly.pdbx_seq_one_letter_code
_entity_poly.pdbx_strand_id
1 'polypeptide(L)'
;MMTASLAGCIGQEEEEEASDWLFIGDSDIEGWDTAQFMNSTNIGDGGSMCSDTLSTIDEVLEEYNPIHVVIVCGENDLSEERTVEETFEDFQAIINKIIESGALVTYMGTKPEPETTELHAQYRDYDSSIQDFAINLATDSSAPLNVVDVYQGFEDIGNPDSLYQEDQLHLSLEGYDYWDQWLVQVSNDSECIIWQSQQCRITIE
;
A
#
# COMPACT_ATOMS: atom_id res chain seq x y z
N MET A 1 -66.03 0.70 13.87
CA MET A 1 -65.06 0.11 12.94
C MET A 1 -63.74 0.84 13.20
N MET A 2 -62.80 0.19 13.89
CA MET A 2 -61.47 0.70 14.16
C MET A 2 -60.51 0.15 13.09
N THR A 3 -59.93 1.01 12.30
CA THR A 3 -58.85 0.64 11.36
C THR A 3 -57.52 0.75 12.07
N ALA A 4 -56.88 -0.41 12.28
CA ALA A 4 -55.52 -0.46 12.77
C ALA A 4 -54.56 -0.16 11.62
N SER A 5 -53.73 0.89 11.76
CA SER A 5 -52.65 1.20 10.86
C SER A 5 -51.41 0.37 11.28
N LEU A 6 -50.96 -0.52 10.41
CA LEU A 6 -49.67 -1.22 10.54
C LEU A 6 -48.57 -0.25 10.06
N ALA A 7 -47.85 0.31 11.01
CA ALA A 7 -46.56 0.96 10.71
C ALA A 7 -45.53 -0.14 10.44
N GLY A 8 -45.15 -0.31 9.19
CA GLY A 8 -44.00 -1.11 8.82
C GLY A 8 -42.71 -0.42 9.27
N CYS A 9 -41.93 -1.10 10.10
CA CYS A 9 -40.53 -0.73 10.32
C CYS A 9 -39.79 -0.98 8.99
N ILE A 10 -39.45 0.08 8.29
CA ILE A 10 -38.45 0.05 7.25
C ILE A 10 -37.11 -0.04 8.00
N GLY A 11 -36.47 -1.20 7.98
CA GLY A 11 -35.09 -1.32 8.40
C GLY A 11 -34.27 -0.36 7.50
N GLN A 12 -33.62 0.63 8.10
CA GLN A 12 -32.51 1.28 7.44
C GLN A 12 -31.44 0.20 7.28
N GLU A 13 -31.21 -0.24 6.06
CA GLU A 13 -29.92 -0.83 5.70
C GLU A 13 -28.94 0.30 6.00
N GLU A 14 -28.07 0.07 7.00
CA GLU A 14 -26.88 0.90 7.17
C GLU A 14 -26.10 0.70 5.87
N GLU A 15 -26.07 1.69 4.99
CA GLU A 15 -25.10 1.74 3.91
C GLU A 15 -23.76 1.74 4.63
N GLU A 16 -23.01 0.64 4.51
CA GLU A 16 -21.60 0.61 4.92
C GLU A 16 -20.92 1.76 4.16
N GLU A 17 -20.44 2.77 4.92
CA GLU A 17 -19.72 3.88 4.30
C GLU A 17 -18.46 3.29 3.69
N ALA A 18 -18.37 3.34 2.36
CA ALA A 18 -17.18 2.91 1.61
C ALA A 18 -15.93 3.59 2.21
N SER A 19 -14.86 2.83 2.38
CA SER A 19 -13.59 3.39 2.85
C SER A 19 -12.95 4.19 1.73
N ASP A 20 -12.66 5.48 1.93
CA ASP A 20 -11.96 6.26 0.91
C ASP A 20 -10.51 5.73 0.74
N TRP A 21 -9.87 5.35 1.85
CA TRP A 21 -8.51 4.85 1.91
C TRP A 21 -8.46 3.49 2.60
N LEU A 22 -7.92 2.49 1.92
CA LEU A 22 -7.64 1.18 2.49
C LEU A 22 -6.13 0.98 2.54
N PHE A 23 -5.60 0.73 3.74
CA PHE A 23 -4.20 0.38 3.98
C PHE A 23 -4.12 -1.12 4.23
N ILE A 24 -3.38 -1.85 3.39
CA ILE A 24 -3.24 -3.31 3.47
C ILE A 24 -1.76 -3.71 3.38
N GLY A 25 -1.36 -4.68 4.19
CA GLY A 25 0.01 -5.19 4.18
C GLY A 25 0.41 -5.79 5.51
N ASP A 26 1.67 -5.69 5.81
CA ASP A 26 2.34 -6.33 6.95
C ASP A 26 2.42 -5.43 8.19
N SER A 27 3.47 -5.65 9.02
CA SER A 27 3.71 -4.89 10.25
C SER A 27 3.95 -3.40 10.02
N ASP A 28 4.40 -2.99 8.86
CA ASP A 28 4.58 -1.58 8.55
C ASP A 28 3.24 -0.88 8.35
N ILE A 29 2.28 -1.55 7.74
CA ILE A 29 0.90 -1.05 7.69
C ILE A 29 0.26 -1.14 9.06
N GLU A 30 0.38 -2.27 9.78
CA GLU A 30 -0.20 -2.44 11.13
C GLU A 30 0.25 -1.33 12.09
N GLY A 31 1.53 -0.95 12.04
CA GLY A 31 2.12 0.07 12.90
C GLY A 31 1.83 1.52 12.48
N TRP A 32 1.28 1.75 11.29
CA TRP A 32 1.06 3.09 10.75
C TRP A 32 -0.22 3.71 11.28
N ASP A 33 -0.13 4.90 11.90
CA ASP A 33 -1.32 5.70 12.26
C ASP A 33 -1.88 6.39 11.02
N THR A 34 -2.92 5.79 10.45
CA THR A 34 -3.57 6.27 9.21
C THR A 34 -4.73 7.23 9.46
N ALA A 35 -5.02 7.61 10.70
CA ALA A 35 -6.18 8.43 11.07
C ALA A 35 -6.19 9.83 10.43
N GLN A 36 -5.07 10.30 9.93
CA GLN A 36 -4.97 11.56 9.18
C GLN A 36 -5.57 11.50 7.76
N PHE A 37 -5.67 10.30 7.19
CA PHE A 37 -6.34 10.10 5.91
C PHE A 37 -7.84 9.94 6.13
N MET A 38 -8.62 10.80 5.50
CA MET A 38 -10.07 10.88 5.73
C MET A 38 -10.73 9.54 5.37
N ASN A 39 -11.56 9.03 6.28
CA ASN A 39 -12.28 7.76 6.12
C ASN A 39 -11.35 6.58 5.76
N SER A 40 -10.23 6.47 6.47
CA SER A 40 -9.26 5.40 6.25
C SER A 40 -9.60 4.16 7.07
N THR A 41 -9.32 2.99 6.48
CA THR A 41 -9.30 1.69 7.15
C THR A 41 -7.89 1.12 7.04
N ASN A 42 -7.33 0.69 8.17
CA ASN A 42 -6.04 0.02 8.24
C ASN A 42 -6.27 -1.45 8.62
N ILE A 43 -5.88 -2.37 7.74
CA ILE A 43 -5.97 -3.82 7.92
C ILE A 43 -4.60 -4.49 7.78
N GLY A 44 -3.53 -3.80 8.19
CA GLY A 44 -2.20 -4.38 8.28
C GLY A 44 -2.17 -5.55 9.27
N ASP A 45 -1.43 -6.61 8.94
CA ASP A 45 -1.26 -7.82 9.74
C ASP A 45 0.22 -8.19 9.80
N GLY A 46 0.81 -8.05 10.99
CA GLY A 46 2.25 -8.20 11.22
C GLY A 46 2.79 -9.55 10.75
N GLY A 47 3.82 -9.52 9.92
CA GLY A 47 4.45 -10.72 9.36
C GLY A 47 3.75 -11.30 8.14
N SER A 48 2.66 -10.69 7.64
CA SER A 48 1.98 -11.18 6.44
C SER A 48 2.87 -11.05 5.19
N MET A 49 2.71 -11.98 4.27
CA MET A 49 3.36 -12.02 2.97
C MET A 49 2.43 -11.52 1.85
N CYS A 50 2.97 -11.25 0.66
CA CYS A 50 2.15 -10.95 -0.51
C CYS A 50 1.13 -12.08 -0.80
N SER A 51 1.51 -13.35 -0.58
CA SER A 51 0.61 -14.49 -0.75
C SER A 51 -0.60 -14.47 0.20
N ASP A 52 -0.44 -13.97 1.44
CA ASP A 52 -1.51 -13.84 2.41
C ASP A 52 -2.50 -12.76 1.94
N THR A 53 -2.00 -11.59 1.56
CA THR A 53 -2.80 -10.53 0.96
C THR A 53 -3.53 -11.01 -0.30
N LEU A 54 -2.83 -11.74 -1.20
CA LEU A 54 -3.44 -12.28 -2.42
C LEU A 54 -4.61 -13.22 -2.12
N SER A 55 -4.53 -13.98 -1.03
CA SER A 55 -5.56 -14.95 -0.66
C SER A 55 -6.87 -14.30 -0.19
N THR A 56 -6.83 -13.05 0.28
CA THR A 56 -7.96 -12.35 0.88
C THR A 56 -8.43 -11.13 0.10
N ILE A 57 -7.64 -10.65 -0.85
CA ILE A 57 -7.86 -9.35 -1.50
C ILE A 57 -9.24 -9.20 -2.15
N ASP A 58 -9.81 -10.25 -2.76
CA ASP A 58 -11.13 -10.18 -3.39
C ASP A 58 -12.23 -9.88 -2.35
N GLU A 59 -12.20 -10.57 -1.20
CA GLU A 59 -13.13 -10.37 -0.10
C GLU A 59 -12.97 -8.96 0.52
N VAL A 60 -11.73 -8.53 0.69
CA VAL A 60 -11.39 -7.21 1.23
C VAL A 60 -11.88 -6.09 0.32
N LEU A 61 -11.68 -6.20 -0.99
CA LEU A 61 -12.16 -5.20 -1.95
C LEU A 61 -13.69 -5.15 -2.02
N GLU A 62 -14.38 -6.29 -1.86
CA GLU A 62 -15.83 -6.34 -1.80
C GLU A 62 -16.37 -5.73 -0.50
N GLU A 63 -15.73 -5.98 0.64
CA GLU A 63 -16.16 -5.49 1.97
C GLU A 63 -15.97 -3.98 2.09
N TYR A 64 -14.79 -3.45 1.73
CA TYR A 64 -14.46 -2.04 1.97
C TYR A 64 -14.74 -1.12 0.79
N ASN A 65 -14.90 -1.64 -0.42
CA ASN A 65 -15.11 -0.88 -1.66
C ASN A 65 -14.29 0.42 -1.75
N PRO A 66 -12.94 0.34 -1.59
CA PRO A 66 -12.09 1.51 -1.44
C PRO A 66 -11.98 2.36 -2.72
N ILE A 67 -11.76 3.67 -2.55
CA ILE A 67 -11.38 4.55 -3.66
C ILE A 67 -9.87 4.43 -3.93
N HIS A 68 -9.07 4.28 -2.87
CA HIS A 68 -7.61 4.21 -2.95
C HIS A 68 -7.08 3.12 -2.01
N VAL A 69 -6.26 2.24 -2.54
CA VAL A 69 -5.55 1.22 -1.77
C VAL A 69 -4.08 1.61 -1.65
N VAL A 70 -3.57 1.60 -0.42
CA VAL A 70 -2.14 1.71 -0.13
C VAL A 70 -1.65 0.34 0.30
N ILE A 71 -0.63 -0.18 -0.38
CA ILE A 71 -0.13 -1.53 -0.15
C ILE A 71 1.35 -1.55 0.19
N VAL A 72 1.70 -2.39 1.16
CA VAL A 72 3.07 -2.82 1.47
C VAL A 72 3.08 -4.35 1.52
N CYS A 73 3.95 -4.99 0.76
CA CYS A 73 4.27 -6.41 0.93
C CYS A 73 5.56 -6.75 0.20
N GLY A 74 6.22 -7.82 0.61
CA GLY A 74 7.40 -8.39 -0.05
C GLY A 74 8.61 -8.55 0.87
N GLU A 75 8.81 -7.68 1.86
CA GLU A 75 9.96 -7.80 2.78
C GLU A 75 9.90 -9.12 3.56
N ASN A 76 8.73 -9.49 4.10
CA ASN A 76 8.53 -10.78 4.78
C ASN A 76 8.70 -11.97 3.85
N ASP A 77 8.22 -11.88 2.61
CA ASP A 77 8.40 -12.92 1.60
C ASP A 77 9.89 -13.22 1.39
N LEU A 78 10.71 -12.17 1.20
CA LEU A 78 12.14 -12.30 0.97
C LEU A 78 12.89 -12.75 2.22
N SER A 79 12.43 -12.36 3.41
CA SER A 79 12.95 -12.83 4.69
C SER A 79 12.67 -14.32 4.93
N GLU A 80 11.54 -14.83 4.44
CA GLU A 80 11.15 -16.25 4.47
C GLU A 80 11.70 -17.04 3.27
N GLU A 81 12.77 -16.54 2.65
CA GLU A 81 13.52 -17.18 1.56
C GLU A 81 12.71 -17.38 0.26
N ARG A 82 11.58 -16.68 0.07
CA ARG A 82 10.92 -16.65 -1.24
C ARG A 82 11.79 -15.87 -2.24
N THR A 83 11.72 -16.25 -3.49
CA THR A 83 12.45 -15.54 -4.53
C THR A 83 11.77 -14.21 -4.90
N VAL A 84 12.54 -13.26 -5.41
CA VAL A 84 12.01 -12.00 -5.95
C VAL A 84 10.94 -12.26 -7.02
N GLU A 85 11.13 -13.27 -7.88
CA GLU A 85 10.19 -13.63 -8.93
C GLU A 85 8.85 -14.12 -8.35
N GLU A 86 8.87 -15.05 -7.38
CA GLU A 86 7.65 -15.58 -6.74
C GLU A 86 6.89 -14.49 -5.98
N THR A 87 7.61 -13.62 -5.25
CA THR A 87 7.02 -12.50 -4.52
C THR A 87 6.38 -11.50 -5.48
N PHE A 88 7.07 -11.19 -6.57
CA PHE A 88 6.58 -10.26 -7.58
C PHE A 88 5.37 -10.80 -8.37
N GLU A 89 5.29 -12.12 -8.62
CA GLU A 89 4.10 -12.75 -9.23
C GLU A 89 2.85 -12.55 -8.37
N ASP A 90 2.95 -12.76 -7.05
CA ASP A 90 1.84 -12.51 -6.12
C ASP A 90 1.48 -11.01 -6.06
N PHE A 91 2.47 -10.13 -5.98
CA PHE A 91 2.25 -8.68 -6.02
C PHE A 91 1.51 -8.25 -7.28
N GLN A 92 1.94 -8.70 -8.46
CA GLN A 92 1.25 -8.38 -9.72
C GLN A 92 -0.21 -8.84 -9.73
N ALA A 93 -0.48 -10.04 -9.19
CA ALA A 93 -1.83 -10.56 -9.10
C ALA A 93 -2.71 -9.70 -8.18
N ILE A 94 -2.18 -9.22 -7.05
CA ILE A 94 -2.88 -8.30 -6.14
C ILE A 94 -3.21 -6.99 -6.85
N ILE A 95 -2.20 -6.35 -7.46
CA ILE A 95 -2.38 -5.06 -8.14
C ILE A 95 -3.41 -5.15 -9.26
N ASN A 96 -3.39 -6.22 -10.06
CA ASN A 96 -4.39 -6.42 -11.12
C ASN A 96 -5.81 -6.48 -10.55
N LYS A 97 -6.03 -7.17 -9.43
CA LYS A 97 -7.34 -7.25 -8.75
C LYS A 97 -7.79 -5.88 -8.23
N ILE A 98 -6.87 -5.10 -7.64
CA ILE A 98 -7.18 -3.74 -7.16
C ILE A 98 -7.58 -2.84 -8.35
N ILE A 99 -6.83 -2.86 -9.44
CA ILE A 99 -7.15 -2.08 -10.65
C ILE A 99 -8.49 -2.53 -11.26
N GLU A 100 -8.76 -3.83 -11.31
CA GLU A 100 -10.02 -4.38 -11.83
C GLU A 100 -11.23 -3.97 -10.97
N SER A 101 -11.07 -3.74 -9.67
CA SER A 101 -12.11 -3.20 -8.81
C SER A 101 -12.44 -1.73 -9.10
N GLY A 102 -11.55 -1.01 -9.77
CA GLY A 102 -11.66 0.41 -10.07
C GLY A 102 -11.00 1.33 -9.05
N ALA A 103 -10.36 0.79 -8.02
CA ALA A 103 -9.62 1.56 -7.03
C ALA A 103 -8.28 2.07 -7.60
N LEU A 104 -7.85 3.23 -7.11
CA LEU A 104 -6.47 3.70 -7.27
C LEU A 104 -5.56 2.87 -6.38
N VAL A 105 -4.29 2.72 -6.76
CA VAL A 105 -3.33 1.98 -5.94
C VAL A 105 -1.99 2.67 -5.82
N THR A 106 -1.47 2.73 -4.60
CA THR A 106 -0.12 3.19 -4.31
C THR A 106 0.65 2.10 -3.55
N TYR A 107 1.81 1.73 -4.06
CA TYR A 107 2.76 0.87 -3.37
C TYR A 107 3.77 1.74 -2.61
N MET A 108 3.94 1.45 -1.33
CA MET A 108 5.06 1.97 -0.55
C MET A 108 6.19 0.94 -0.64
N GLY A 109 7.32 1.34 -1.26
CA GLY A 109 8.46 0.46 -1.52
C GLY A 109 9.11 -0.10 -0.26
N THR A 110 10.03 -1.06 -0.45
CA THR A 110 10.83 -1.63 0.64
C THR A 110 11.71 -0.58 1.33
N LYS A 111 12.22 -0.91 2.52
CA LYS A 111 13.06 -0.01 3.34
C LYS A 111 14.51 -0.50 3.38
N PRO A 112 15.51 0.40 3.46
CA PRO A 112 16.89 0.02 3.78
C PRO A 112 17.08 -0.21 5.30
N GLU A 113 16.31 -1.12 5.87
CA GLU A 113 16.30 -1.41 7.31
C GLU A 113 17.63 -2.01 7.78
N PRO A 114 18.20 -1.50 8.88
CA PRO A 114 19.54 -1.92 9.31
C PRO A 114 19.63 -3.38 9.77
N GLU A 115 18.52 -4.00 10.24
CA GLU A 115 18.50 -5.37 10.75
C GLU A 115 18.64 -6.42 9.63
N THR A 116 18.24 -6.10 8.39
CA THR A 116 18.19 -7.07 7.28
C THR A 116 19.07 -6.66 6.09
N THR A 117 20.23 -6.10 6.37
CA THR A 117 21.16 -5.59 5.32
C THR A 117 21.54 -6.62 4.26
N GLU A 118 21.49 -7.91 4.58
CA GLU A 118 21.74 -9.01 3.64
C GLU A 118 20.64 -9.17 2.59
N LEU A 119 19.43 -8.66 2.85
CA LEU A 119 18.30 -8.71 1.93
C LEU A 119 18.20 -7.47 1.03
N HIS A 120 18.95 -6.41 1.32
CA HIS A 120 18.85 -5.13 0.59
C HIS A 120 19.02 -5.25 -0.93
N ALA A 121 19.84 -6.18 -1.41
CA ALA A 121 19.96 -6.42 -2.85
C ALA A 121 18.67 -6.97 -3.44
N GLN A 122 18.01 -7.89 -2.73
CA GLN A 122 16.74 -8.50 -3.15
C GLN A 122 15.60 -7.47 -3.05
N TYR A 123 15.58 -6.62 -2.02
CA TYR A 123 14.61 -5.51 -1.89
C TYR A 123 14.67 -4.59 -3.11
N ARG A 124 15.85 -4.15 -3.51
CA ARG A 124 16.01 -3.27 -4.68
C ARG A 124 15.66 -3.97 -5.99
N ASP A 125 15.97 -5.26 -6.14
CA ASP A 125 15.60 -6.03 -7.33
C ASP A 125 14.07 -6.18 -7.40
N TYR A 126 13.41 -6.38 -6.26
CA TYR A 126 11.96 -6.45 -6.16
C TYR A 126 11.30 -5.10 -6.50
N ASP A 127 11.74 -4.01 -5.86
CA ASP A 127 11.23 -2.65 -6.14
C ASP A 127 11.47 -2.25 -7.61
N SER A 128 12.62 -2.62 -8.19
CA SER A 128 12.89 -2.38 -9.61
C SER A 128 11.89 -3.09 -10.53
N SER A 129 11.53 -4.33 -10.20
CA SER A 129 10.52 -5.10 -10.94
C SER A 129 9.14 -4.43 -10.85
N ILE A 130 8.78 -3.90 -9.68
CA ILE A 130 7.53 -3.16 -9.46
C ILE A 130 7.53 -1.83 -10.22
N GLN A 131 8.65 -1.09 -10.21
CA GLN A 131 8.76 0.17 -10.96
C GLN A 131 8.62 -0.06 -12.46
N ASP A 132 9.26 -1.10 -13.02
CA ASP A 132 9.11 -1.46 -14.43
C ASP A 132 7.66 -1.86 -14.75
N PHE A 133 7.00 -2.59 -13.86
CA PHE A 133 5.59 -2.95 -14.02
C PHE A 133 4.68 -1.72 -13.99
N ALA A 134 4.90 -0.78 -13.06
CA ALA A 134 4.12 0.45 -12.97
C ALA A 134 4.25 1.30 -14.25
N ILE A 135 5.46 1.43 -14.81
CA ILE A 135 5.71 2.12 -16.09
C ILE A 135 4.94 1.46 -17.23
N ASN A 136 4.95 0.12 -17.29
CA ASN A 136 4.22 -0.62 -18.32
C ASN A 136 2.71 -0.44 -18.19
N LEU A 137 2.16 -0.50 -16.97
CA LEU A 137 0.74 -0.24 -16.71
C LEU A 137 0.31 1.16 -17.13
N ALA A 138 1.12 2.17 -16.85
CA ALA A 138 0.82 3.55 -17.20
C ALA A 138 0.74 3.78 -18.72
N THR A 139 1.46 2.99 -19.53
CA THR A 139 1.39 3.06 -21.00
C THR A 139 0.17 2.37 -21.58
N ASP A 140 -0.38 1.36 -20.88
CA ASP A 140 -1.45 0.49 -21.41
C ASP A 140 -2.82 0.74 -20.75
N SER A 141 -2.88 1.44 -19.62
CA SER A 141 -4.06 1.53 -18.74
C SER A 141 -4.33 2.97 -18.31
N SER A 142 -5.61 3.26 -18.04
CA SER A 142 -6.05 4.54 -17.45
C SER A 142 -5.96 4.56 -15.90
N ALA A 143 -5.51 3.48 -15.28
CA ALA A 143 -5.37 3.35 -13.83
C ALA A 143 -3.92 2.96 -13.50
N PRO A 144 -3.02 3.94 -13.31
CA PRO A 144 -1.63 3.66 -13.01
C PRO A 144 -1.46 3.11 -11.58
N LEU A 145 -0.47 2.24 -11.41
CA LEU A 145 0.12 1.94 -10.13
C LEU A 145 1.08 3.10 -9.78
N ASN A 146 0.81 3.80 -8.68
CA ASN A 146 1.75 4.76 -8.13
C ASN A 146 2.76 4.02 -7.24
N VAL A 147 4.03 4.40 -7.34
CA VAL A 147 5.12 3.82 -6.53
C VAL A 147 5.80 4.92 -5.74
N VAL A 148 5.88 4.76 -4.44
CA VAL A 148 6.78 5.54 -3.59
C VAL A 148 8.07 4.74 -3.42
N ASP A 149 9.18 5.23 -4.00
CA ASP A 149 10.52 4.62 -3.88
C ASP A 149 11.09 4.94 -2.49
N VAL A 150 10.57 4.23 -1.48
CA VAL A 150 10.91 4.44 -0.07
C VAL A 150 12.39 4.13 0.17
N TYR A 151 12.90 3.04 -0.41
CA TYR A 151 14.29 2.64 -0.26
C TYR A 151 15.24 3.79 -0.63
N GLN A 152 15.08 4.32 -1.84
CA GLN A 152 15.93 5.42 -2.30
C GLN A 152 15.64 6.72 -1.54
N GLY A 153 14.38 6.94 -1.16
CA GLY A 153 13.98 8.10 -0.36
C GLY A 153 14.72 8.17 0.98
N PHE A 154 14.81 7.05 1.69
CA PHE A 154 15.55 6.96 2.94
C PHE A 154 17.08 7.06 2.73
N GLU A 155 17.61 6.42 1.66
CA GLU A 155 19.01 6.57 1.28
C GLU A 155 19.40 8.03 1.01
N ASP A 156 18.56 8.80 0.32
CA ASP A 156 18.81 10.19 -0.04
C ASP A 156 18.90 11.14 1.18
N ILE A 157 18.20 10.80 2.27
CA ILE A 157 18.31 11.54 3.54
C ILE A 157 19.35 10.93 4.49
N GLY A 158 20.10 9.92 4.02
CA GLY A 158 21.20 9.29 4.74
C GLY A 158 20.77 8.14 5.64
N ASN A 159 19.56 7.66 5.51
CA ASN A 159 18.99 6.51 6.25
C ASN A 159 19.37 6.49 7.75
N PRO A 160 19.07 7.56 8.52
CA PRO A 160 19.48 7.63 9.92
C PRO A 160 18.70 6.60 10.77
N ASP A 161 19.38 6.05 11.80
CA ASP A 161 18.77 5.08 12.73
C ASP A 161 17.47 5.58 13.39
N SER A 162 17.26 6.91 13.44
CA SER A 162 16.04 7.51 14.00
C SER A 162 14.76 7.22 13.20
N LEU A 163 14.89 6.77 11.95
CA LEU A 163 13.75 6.34 11.16
C LEU A 163 13.15 5.01 11.63
N TYR A 164 13.89 4.28 12.46
CA TYR A 164 13.53 2.95 12.93
C TYR A 164 13.33 2.91 14.44
N GLN A 165 12.61 1.89 14.92
CA GLN A 165 12.50 1.56 16.33
C GLN A 165 13.82 0.92 16.84
N GLU A 166 13.85 0.55 18.11
CA GLU A 166 15.05 -0.06 18.73
C GLU A 166 15.46 -1.38 18.06
N ASP A 167 14.53 -2.06 17.41
CA ASP A 167 14.78 -3.32 16.68
C ASP A 167 15.42 -3.11 15.30
N GLN A 168 15.55 -1.86 14.85
CA GLN A 168 16.15 -1.49 13.56
C GLN A 168 15.48 -2.14 12.33
N LEU A 169 14.23 -2.53 12.48
CA LEU A 169 13.37 -3.18 11.48
C LEU A 169 12.10 -2.35 11.23
N HIS A 170 11.31 -2.12 12.29
CA HIS A 170 10.06 -1.40 12.19
C HIS A 170 10.29 0.11 12.20
N LEU A 171 9.43 0.84 11.48
CA LEU A 171 9.50 2.30 11.43
C LEU A 171 9.18 2.93 12.79
N SER A 172 9.93 3.99 13.11
CA SER A 172 9.59 4.92 14.18
C SER A 172 8.53 5.91 13.73
N LEU A 173 8.05 6.77 14.64
CA LEU A 173 7.17 7.89 14.27
C LEU A 173 7.81 8.81 13.23
N GLU A 174 9.13 9.04 13.30
CA GLU A 174 9.86 9.85 12.32
C GLU A 174 9.87 9.19 10.94
N GLY A 175 10.02 7.86 10.88
CA GLY A 175 9.93 7.09 9.63
C GLY A 175 8.55 7.21 8.99
N TYR A 176 7.49 7.06 9.79
CA TYR A 176 6.11 7.24 9.30
C TYR A 176 5.80 8.69 8.90
N ASP A 177 6.39 9.71 9.56
CA ASP A 177 6.23 11.11 9.14
C ASP A 177 6.73 11.35 7.70
N TYR A 178 7.77 10.63 7.25
CA TYR A 178 8.21 10.66 5.85
C TYR A 178 7.21 9.95 4.93
N TRP A 179 6.72 8.77 5.31
CA TRP A 179 5.71 8.04 4.54
C TRP A 179 4.44 8.86 4.33
N ASP A 180 3.96 9.52 5.38
CA ASP A 180 2.81 10.42 5.33
C ASP A 180 3.00 11.52 4.30
N GLN A 181 4.16 12.19 4.36
CA GLN A 181 4.47 13.27 3.44
C GLN A 181 4.56 12.79 2.00
N TRP A 182 5.20 11.65 1.76
CA TRP A 182 5.37 11.11 0.42
C TRP A 182 4.07 10.59 -0.16
N LEU A 183 3.26 9.89 0.64
CA LEU A 183 1.95 9.42 0.20
C LEU A 183 1.02 10.59 -0.19
N VAL A 184 0.97 11.64 0.64
CA VAL A 184 0.18 12.84 0.33
C VAL A 184 0.67 13.50 -0.97
N GLN A 185 1.95 13.54 -1.20
CA GLN A 185 2.51 14.18 -2.39
C GLN A 185 2.20 13.40 -3.66
N VAL A 186 2.43 12.08 -3.66
CA VAL A 186 2.13 11.24 -4.83
C VAL A 186 0.64 11.21 -5.13
N SER A 187 -0.21 11.19 -4.11
CA SER A 187 -1.66 11.16 -4.27
C SER A 187 -2.23 12.48 -4.83
N ASN A 188 -1.53 13.59 -4.69
CA ASN A 188 -1.91 14.89 -5.25
C ASN A 188 -1.35 15.12 -6.67
N ASP A 189 -0.51 14.23 -7.17
CA ASP A 189 0.10 14.31 -8.51
C ASP A 189 -0.37 13.11 -9.35
N SER A 190 -1.50 13.26 -10.02
CA SER A 190 -2.11 12.19 -10.82
C SER A 190 -1.29 11.77 -12.05
N GLU A 191 -0.25 12.54 -12.40
CA GLU A 191 0.67 12.23 -13.51
C GLU A 191 1.93 11.51 -13.01
N CYS A 192 2.13 11.43 -11.68
CA CYS A 192 3.31 10.80 -11.10
C CYS A 192 3.16 9.28 -11.03
N ILE A 193 4.05 8.55 -11.68
CA ILE A 193 4.12 7.09 -11.59
C ILE A 193 5.07 6.69 -10.46
N ILE A 194 6.28 7.26 -10.43
CA ILE A 194 7.29 6.92 -9.43
C ILE A 194 7.69 8.17 -8.68
N TRP A 195 7.41 8.18 -7.38
CA TRP A 195 7.78 9.23 -6.44
C TRP A 195 9.06 8.86 -5.70
N GLN A 196 10.03 9.77 -5.67
CA GLN A 196 11.29 9.59 -4.98
C GLN A 196 11.74 10.93 -4.40
N SER A 197 12.07 10.94 -3.11
CA SER A 197 12.72 12.10 -2.45
C SER A 197 12.05 13.45 -2.75
N GLN A 198 10.75 13.54 -2.55
CA GLN A 198 9.95 14.76 -2.69
C GLN A 198 9.76 15.25 -4.14
N GLN A 199 9.99 14.43 -5.13
CA GLN A 199 9.71 14.76 -6.52
C GLN A 199 9.24 13.55 -7.32
N CYS A 200 8.45 13.78 -8.35
CA CYS A 200 8.14 12.74 -9.31
C CYS A 200 9.36 12.46 -10.19
N ARG A 201 9.78 11.19 -10.21
CA ARG A 201 10.90 10.73 -11.03
C ARG A 201 10.45 10.38 -12.45
N ILE A 202 9.26 9.80 -12.57
CA ILE A 202 8.66 9.40 -13.85
C ILE A 202 7.22 9.87 -13.88
N THR A 203 6.85 10.61 -14.92
CA THR A 203 5.51 11.13 -15.16
C THR A 203 4.90 10.48 -16.42
N ILE A 204 3.57 10.44 -16.46
CA ILE A 204 2.82 10.14 -17.69
C ILE A 204 2.87 11.39 -18.60
N GLU A 205 3.26 11.24 -19.87
CA GLU A 205 3.20 12.31 -20.87
C GLU A 205 1.87 12.32 -21.64
#